data_e1ebca203e9fae66acd8ce8637ba8115
#
_entry.id   e1ebca203e9fae66acd8ce8637ba8115
#
_cell.length_a   1.000
_cell.length_b   1.000
_cell.length_c   1.000
_cell.angle_alpha   90.00
_cell.angle_beta   90.00
_cell.angle_gamma   90.00
#
_symmetry.space_group_name_H-M   'P 1'
#
loop_
_entity.id
_entity.type
_entity.pdbx_description
1 polymer ?
#
loop_
_entity_poly.entity_id
_entity_poly.type
_entity_poly.pdbx_seq_one_letter_code
_entity_poly.pdbx_strand_id
1 'polypeptide(L)'
;MKLNKEKILQFSKKLSENTLMETLNIEYIEVGEDYLVAKMPVNPKVHQPMGLLHGGATVALAESVGSAASLLFIDTDKFEVRGIEISANHLKSKREGVVYATAKIIHKGKTIHLWQIKITDEEDNLISLCKLTNIVLPKNA
;
A
#
# COMPACT_ATOMS: atom_id res chain seq x y z
N MET A 1 4.23 -0.62 21.08
CA MET A 1 3.28 0.52 21.19
C MET A 1 2.34 0.49 19.98
N LYS A 2 1.05 0.59 20.26
CA LYS A 2 0.06 0.70 19.18
C LYS A 2 -0.01 2.16 18.73
N LEU A 3 0.17 2.41 17.46
CA LEU A 3 0.21 3.76 16.90
C LEU A 3 -1.21 4.30 16.69
N ASN A 4 -1.42 5.60 16.93
CA ASN A 4 -2.65 6.28 16.55
C ASN A 4 -2.58 6.70 15.06
N LYS A 5 -3.67 7.18 14.51
CA LYS A 5 -3.78 7.53 13.08
C LYS A 5 -2.70 8.51 12.60
N GLU A 6 -2.47 9.58 13.34
CA GLU A 6 -1.47 10.58 13.00
C GLU A 6 -0.06 9.99 13.02
N LYS A 7 0.25 9.22 14.06
CA LYS A 7 1.56 8.57 14.18
C LYS A 7 1.78 7.52 13.11
N ILE A 8 0.73 6.86 12.63
CA ILE A 8 0.85 5.89 11.53
C ILE A 8 1.32 6.60 10.26
N LEU A 9 0.73 7.74 9.91
CA LEU A 9 1.17 8.51 8.74
C LEU A 9 2.62 8.96 8.87
N GLN A 10 3.01 9.50 10.01
CA GLN A 10 4.38 9.94 10.28
C GLN A 10 5.36 8.78 10.25
N PHE A 11 5.02 7.66 10.88
CA PHE A 11 5.86 6.47 10.94
C PHE A 11 6.05 5.86 9.55
N SER A 12 4.98 5.72 8.79
CA SER A 12 5.03 5.19 7.42
C SER A 12 5.87 6.08 6.51
N LYS A 13 5.75 7.39 6.64
CA LYS A 13 6.56 8.35 5.89
C LYS A 13 8.04 8.19 6.21
N LYS A 14 8.37 8.08 7.49
CA LYS A 14 9.76 7.92 7.92
C LYS A 14 10.34 6.59 7.45
N LEU A 15 9.58 5.52 7.53
CA LEU A 15 10.01 4.19 7.06
C LEU A 15 10.25 4.15 5.55
N SER A 16 9.63 5.05 4.80
CA SER A 16 9.76 5.11 3.34
C SER A 16 11.06 5.77 2.87
N GLU A 17 11.74 6.51 3.74
CA GLU A 17 13.00 7.20 3.40
C GLU A 17 14.06 6.20 2.97
N ASN A 18 14.71 6.48 1.83
CA ASN A 18 15.77 5.65 1.24
C ASN A 18 15.30 4.23 0.89
N THR A 19 14.04 4.10 0.51
CA THR A 19 13.45 2.83 0.09
C THR A 19 12.80 2.94 -1.28
N LEU A 20 12.27 1.84 -1.78
CA LEU A 20 11.52 1.81 -3.05
C LEU A 20 10.35 2.80 -3.04
N MET A 21 9.69 2.99 -1.90
CA MET A 21 8.57 3.92 -1.81
C MET A 21 8.99 5.36 -2.13
N GLU A 22 10.17 5.77 -1.67
CA GLU A 22 10.72 7.08 -2.03
C GLU A 22 11.04 7.15 -3.52
N THR A 23 11.65 6.10 -4.08
CA THR A 23 11.97 6.01 -5.51
C THR A 23 10.72 6.17 -6.38
N LEU A 24 9.61 5.56 -5.97
CA LEU A 24 8.33 5.61 -6.69
C LEU A 24 7.49 6.85 -6.32
N ASN A 25 7.95 7.67 -5.39
CA ASN A 25 7.22 8.83 -4.86
C ASN A 25 5.86 8.46 -4.28
N ILE A 26 5.80 7.35 -3.56
CA ILE A 26 4.59 6.93 -2.84
C ILE A 26 4.43 7.80 -1.61
N GLU A 27 3.24 8.40 -1.46
CA GLU A 27 2.93 9.28 -0.33
C GLU A 27 1.66 8.78 0.38
N TYR A 28 1.77 8.56 1.68
CA TYR A 28 0.63 8.19 2.52
C TYR A 28 -0.16 9.46 2.85
N ILE A 29 -1.47 9.48 2.58
CA ILE A 29 -2.27 10.71 2.63
C ILE A 29 -3.45 10.65 3.58
N GLU A 30 -3.99 9.47 3.90
CA GLU A 30 -5.16 9.37 4.75
C GLU A 30 -5.16 8.04 5.49
N VAL A 31 -5.63 8.05 6.74
CA VAL A 31 -5.78 6.85 7.55
C VAL A 31 -7.11 6.87 8.29
N GLY A 32 -7.83 5.74 8.22
CA GLY A 32 -9.09 5.53 8.93
C GLY A 32 -8.96 4.45 9.99
N GLU A 33 -10.10 3.98 10.51
CA GLU A 33 -10.13 2.90 11.50
C GLU A 33 -9.71 1.55 10.91
N ASP A 34 -10.04 1.33 9.63
CA ASP A 34 -9.86 0.06 8.96
C ASP A 34 -9.27 0.21 7.54
N TYR A 35 -8.69 1.37 7.22
CA TYR A 35 -8.13 1.63 5.90
C TYR A 35 -6.96 2.61 5.94
N LEU A 36 -6.15 2.56 4.89
CA LEU A 36 -5.03 3.48 4.66
C LEU A 36 -5.01 3.84 3.18
N VAL A 37 -4.75 5.11 2.87
CA VAL A 37 -4.67 5.61 1.49
C VAL A 37 -3.28 6.15 1.22
N ALA A 38 -2.73 5.77 0.06
CA ALA A 38 -1.49 6.34 -0.47
C ALA A 38 -1.73 6.75 -1.92
N LYS A 39 -0.85 7.61 -2.44
CA LYS A 39 -0.88 8.01 -3.84
C LYS A 39 0.51 7.88 -4.47
N MET A 40 0.54 7.77 -5.79
CA MET A 40 1.77 7.67 -6.56
C MET A 40 1.60 8.44 -7.89
N PRO A 41 2.55 9.31 -8.27
CA PRO A 41 2.48 9.97 -9.57
C PRO A 41 2.75 8.96 -10.69
N VAL A 42 2.07 9.15 -11.82
CA VAL A 42 2.27 8.34 -13.02
C VAL A 42 3.08 9.16 -14.02
N ASN A 43 4.30 8.73 -14.28
CA ASN A 43 5.24 9.40 -15.16
C ASN A 43 6.19 8.35 -15.76
N PRO A 44 7.14 8.73 -16.64
CA PRO A 44 8.03 7.74 -17.30
C PRO A 44 8.80 6.81 -16.36
N LYS A 45 9.05 7.19 -15.11
CA LYS A 45 9.76 6.33 -14.14
C LYS A 45 8.98 5.08 -13.78
N VAL A 46 7.67 5.12 -13.94
CA VAL A 46 6.78 3.99 -13.62
C VAL A 46 6.02 3.47 -14.85
N HIS A 47 6.47 3.85 -16.06
CA HIS A 47 5.89 3.37 -17.30
C HIS A 47 6.45 2.01 -17.72
N GLN A 48 5.61 1.22 -18.40
CA GLN A 48 6.04 0.10 -19.22
C GLN A 48 6.34 0.63 -20.65
N PRO A 49 6.89 -0.20 -21.57
CA PRO A 49 7.37 0.29 -22.88
C PRO A 49 6.37 1.02 -23.75
N MET A 50 5.06 0.83 -23.53
CA MET A 50 4.02 1.51 -24.33
C MET A 50 3.60 2.86 -23.75
N GLY A 51 4.30 3.35 -22.73
CA GLY A 51 4.00 4.64 -22.11
C GLY A 51 2.81 4.62 -21.17
N LEU A 52 2.48 3.44 -20.63
CA LEU A 52 1.39 3.25 -19.68
C LEU A 52 1.95 2.83 -18.33
N LEU A 53 1.19 3.08 -17.27
CA LEU A 53 1.56 2.65 -15.92
C LEU A 53 1.90 1.16 -15.91
N HIS A 54 3.10 0.85 -15.41
CA HIS A 54 3.59 -0.51 -15.30
C HIS A 54 2.80 -1.27 -14.23
N GLY A 55 2.32 -2.48 -14.57
CA GLY A 55 1.59 -3.32 -13.62
C GLY A 55 2.37 -3.62 -12.37
N GLY A 56 3.68 -3.87 -12.49
CA GLY A 56 4.55 -4.09 -11.34
C GLY A 56 4.67 -2.88 -10.43
N ALA A 57 4.69 -1.66 -10.99
CA ALA A 57 4.70 -0.44 -10.18
C ALA A 57 3.38 -0.28 -9.42
N THR A 58 2.26 -0.62 -10.05
CA THR A 58 0.94 -0.64 -9.39
C THR A 58 0.94 -1.63 -8.23
N VAL A 59 1.48 -2.83 -8.44
CA VAL A 59 1.58 -3.86 -7.38
C VAL A 59 2.49 -3.40 -6.24
N ALA A 60 3.61 -2.73 -6.56
CA ALA A 60 4.51 -2.17 -5.54
C ALA A 60 3.78 -1.14 -4.67
N LEU A 61 2.97 -0.27 -5.28
CA LEU A 61 2.12 0.67 -4.55
C LEU A 61 1.12 -0.06 -3.66
N ALA A 62 0.42 -1.05 -4.22
CA ALA A 62 -0.58 -1.81 -3.48
C ALA A 62 0.02 -2.56 -2.29
N GLU A 63 1.14 -3.23 -2.49
CA GLU A 63 1.81 -3.97 -1.41
C GLU A 63 2.34 -3.01 -0.34
N SER A 64 2.89 -1.88 -0.73
CA SER A 64 3.40 -0.86 0.20
C SER A 64 2.29 -0.34 1.12
N VAL A 65 1.15 0.07 0.54
CA VAL A 65 0.04 0.61 1.34
C VAL A 65 -0.62 -0.48 2.19
N GLY A 66 -0.80 -1.68 1.64
CA GLY A 66 -1.39 -2.80 2.38
C GLY A 66 -0.53 -3.27 3.54
N SER A 67 0.79 -3.30 3.36
CA SER A 67 1.71 -3.65 4.44
C SER A 67 1.71 -2.60 5.54
N ALA A 68 1.76 -1.31 5.18
CA ALA A 68 1.71 -0.22 6.14
C ALA A 68 0.36 -0.18 6.89
N ALA A 69 -0.73 -0.53 6.22
CA ALA A 69 -2.06 -0.55 6.83
C ALA A 69 -2.17 -1.50 8.02
N SER A 70 -1.41 -2.60 8.01
CA SER A 70 -1.40 -3.55 9.13
C SER A 70 -0.88 -2.95 10.43
N LEU A 71 -0.17 -1.81 10.37
CA LEU A 71 0.27 -1.08 11.56
C LEU A 71 -0.92 -0.58 12.39
N LEU A 72 -2.12 -0.48 11.80
CA LEU A 72 -3.33 -0.12 12.53
C LEU A 72 -3.67 -1.11 13.65
N PHE A 73 -3.23 -2.37 13.51
CA PHE A 73 -3.71 -3.47 14.33
C PHE A 73 -2.64 -4.16 15.15
N ILE A 74 -1.39 -3.69 15.11
CA ILE A 74 -0.29 -4.35 15.80
C ILE A 74 0.43 -3.41 16.78
N ASP A 75 1.10 -4.01 17.74
CA ASP A 75 2.06 -3.32 18.59
C ASP A 75 3.42 -3.35 17.90
N THR A 76 3.84 -2.20 17.37
CA THR A 76 5.06 -2.09 16.54
C THR A 76 6.35 -2.28 17.35
N ASP A 77 6.29 -2.26 18.68
CA ASP A 77 7.45 -2.59 19.49
C ASP A 77 7.68 -4.11 19.56
N LYS A 78 6.62 -4.89 19.41
CA LYS A 78 6.66 -6.35 19.60
C LYS A 78 6.54 -7.15 18.29
N PHE A 79 5.90 -6.57 17.29
CA PHE A 79 5.56 -7.29 16.05
C PHE A 79 6.02 -6.53 14.81
N GLU A 80 6.27 -7.31 13.75
CA GLU A 80 6.51 -6.80 12.41
C GLU A 80 5.57 -7.46 11.41
N VAL A 81 5.46 -6.88 10.24
CA VAL A 81 4.55 -7.33 9.19
C VAL A 81 5.36 -7.62 7.94
N ARG A 82 5.02 -8.71 7.26
CA ARG A 82 5.56 -9.05 5.94
C ARG A 82 4.44 -9.46 5.01
N GLY A 83 4.46 -8.93 3.78
CA GLY A 83 3.58 -9.42 2.73
C GLY A 83 4.06 -10.80 2.29
N ILE A 84 3.14 -11.76 2.19
CA ILE A 84 3.46 -13.14 1.78
C ILE A 84 2.78 -13.54 0.49
N GLU A 85 1.76 -12.83 0.05
CA GLU A 85 1.10 -13.13 -1.21
C GLU A 85 0.34 -11.89 -1.68
N ILE A 86 0.49 -11.54 -2.96
CA ILE A 86 -0.27 -10.46 -3.55
C ILE A 86 -0.78 -10.89 -4.93
N SER A 87 -2.02 -10.53 -5.23
CA SER A 87 -2.61 -10.70 -6.55
C SER A 87 -3.17 -9.38 -7.05
N ALA A 88 -3.23 -9.22 -8.36
CA ALA A 88 -3.71 -7.99 -8.98
C ALA A 88 -4.43 -8.29 -10.29
N ASN A 89 -5.53 -7.57 -10.51
CA ASN A 89 -6.19 -7.51 -11.81
C ASN A 89 -6.08 -6.07 -12.30
N HIS A 90 -5.34 -5.85 -13.38
CA HIS A 90 -5.20 -4.54 -14.00
C HIS A 90 -6.32 -4.37 -15.01
N LEU A 91 -7.20 -3.40 -14.78
CA LEU A 91 -8.47 -3.27 -15.49
C LEU A 91 -8.53 -2.07 -16.44
N LYS A 92 -7.75 -1.03 -16.16
CA LYS A 92 -7.74 0.19 -16.96
C LYS A 92 -6.33 0.77 -17.01
N SER A 93 -5.91 1.23 -18.18
CA SER A 93 -4.60 1.85 -18.37
C SER A 93 -4.58 3.29 -17.84
N LYS A 94 -3.37 3.78 -17.54
CA LYS A 94 -3.13 5.14 -17.06
C LYS A 94 -1.81 5.63 -17.66
N ARG A 95 -1.81 6.83 -18.28
CA ARG A 95 -0.61 7.40 -18.93
C ARG A 95 0.10 8.42 -18.07
N GLU A 96 -0.65 9.23 -17.35
CA GLU A 96 -0.12 10.36 -16.57
C GLU A 96 -1.05 10.68 -15.41
N GLY A 97 -0.66 11.65 -14.60
CA GLY A 97 -1.45 12.08 -13.45
C GLY A 97 -1.08 11.32 -12.20
N VAL A 98 -2.07 10.90 -11.45
CA VAL A 98 -1.89 10.27 -10.13
C VAL A 98 -2.81 9.08 -10.00
N VAL A 99 -2.32 8.03 -9.34
CA VAL A 99 -3.17 6.93 -8.87
C VAL A 99 -3.19 6.91 -7.34
N TYR A 100 -4.32 6.47 -6.81
CA TYR A 100 -4.58 6.37 -5.37
C TYR A 100 -4.80 4.90 -5.01
N ALA A 101 -4.15 4.47 -3.93
CA ALA A 101 -4.31 3.11 -3.43
C ALA A 101 -5.02 3.17 -2.08
N THR A 102 -6.19 2.54 -1.99
CA THR A 102 -6.95 2.44 -0.75
C THR A 102 -6.94 1.00 -0.28
N ALA A 103 -6.20 0.74 0.80
CA ALA A 103 -6.17 -0.57 1.44
C ALA A 103 -7.25 -0.63 2.51
N LYS A 104 -8.17 -1.57 2.36
CA LYS A 104 -9.23 -1.80 3.33
C LYS A 104 -9.17 -3.23 3.83
N ILE A 105 -9.31 -3.42 5.15
CA ILE A 105 -9.20 -4.74 5.75
C ILE A 105 -10.37 -5.62 5.32
N ILE A 106 -10.07 -6.86 4.93
CA ILE A 106 -11.07 -7.90 4.67
C ILE A 106 -11.13 -8.85 5.86
N HIS A 107 -9.96 -9.28 6.36
CA HIS A 107 -9.86 -10.21 7.47
C HIS A 107 -8.70 -9.80 8.37
N LYS A 108 -9.00 -9.63 9.63
CA LYS A 108 -8.01 -9.30 10.66
C LYS A 108 -7.86 -10.48 11.61
N GLY A 109 -6.91 -11.36 11.31
CA GLY A 109 -6.58 -12.48 12.18
C GLY A 109 -5.46 -12.11 13.15
N LYS A 110 -5.13 -13.04 14.02
CA LYS A 110 -4.04 -12.86 14.98
C LYS A 110 -2.68 -12.82 14.30
N THR A 111 -2.49 -13.64 13.27
CA THR A 111 -1.22 -13.75 12.53
C THR A 111 -1.36 -13.41 11.05
N ILE A 112 -2.57 -13.40 10.51
CA ILE A 112 -2.84 -13.13 9.10
C ILE A 112 -3.78 -11.94 8.97
N HIS A 113 -3.38 -10.97 8.16
CA HIS A 113 -4.24 -9.87 7.71
C HIS A 113 -4.45 -9.99 6.22
N LEU A 114 -5.70 -9.96 5.77
CA LEU A 114 -6.05 -9.94 4.36
C LEU A 114 -6.60 -8.56 4.01
N TRP A 115 -5.98 -7.92 3.04
CA TRP A 115 -6.33 -6.57 2.59
C TRP A 115 -6.83 -6.58 1.16
N GLN A 116 -7.87 -5.80 0.88
CA GLN A 116 -8.25 -5.43 -0.47
C GLN A 116 -7.69 -4.05 -0.77
N ILE A 117 -7.00 -3.90 -1.91
CA ILE A 117 -6.45 -2.61 -2.30
C ILE A 117 -7.03 -2.22 -3.66
N LYS A 118 -7.79 -1.14 -3.70
CA LYS A 118 -8.29 -0.55 -4.93
C LYS A 118 -7.33 0.54 -5.38
N ILE A 119 -6.90 0.45 -6.62
CA ILE A 119 -6.10 1.49 -7.26
C ILE A 119 -7.04 2.27 -8.17
N THR A 120 -7.19 3.57 -7.92
CA THR A 120 -8.12 4.43 -8.63
C THR A 120 -7.40 5.64 -9.21
N ASP A 121 -7.99 6.28 -10.22
CA ASP A 121 -7.48 7.52 -10.78
C ASP A 121 -8.11 8.75 -10.08
N GLU A 122 -7.82 9.96 -10.58
CA GLU A 122 -8.31 11.21 -10.00
C GLU A 122 -9.83 11.35 -10.07
N GLU A 123 -10.48 10.59 -10.96
CA GLU A 123 -11.94 10.60 -11.13
C GLU A 123 -12.60 9.39 -10.47
N ASP A 124 -11.85 8.69 -9.60
CA ASP A 124 -12.31 7.50 -8.88
C ASP A 124 -12.64 6.31 -9.79
N ASN A 125 -12.08 6.27 -11.01
CA ASN A 125 -12.18 5.09 -11.85
C ASN A 125 -11.24 4.00 -11.36
N LEU A 126 -11.71 2.75 -11.36
CA LEU A 126 -10.90 1.61 -10.92
C LEU A 126 -9.86 1.26 -11.98
N ILE A 127 -8.59 1.39 -11.61
CA ILE A 127 -7.43 1.05 -12.45
C ILE A 127 -7.02 -0.41 -12.22
N SER A 128 -6.91 -0.81 -10.96
CA SER A 128 -6.54 -2.16 -10.57
C SER A 128 -7.22 -2.56 -9.29
N LEU A 129 -7.48 -3.85 -9.15
CA LEU A 129 -7.97 -4.45 -7.92
C LEU A 129 -6.94 -5.45 -7.43
N CYS A 130 -6.43 -5.23 -6.22
CA CYS A 130 -5.39 -6.05 -5.62
C CYS A 130 -5.85 -6.67 -4.32
N LYS A 131 -5.21 -7.78 -3.96
CA LYS A 131 -5.45 -8.47 -2.70
C LYS A 131 -4.09 -8.85 -2.12
N LEU A 132 -3.86 -8.50 -0.85
CA LEU A 132 -2.59 -8.73 -0.17
C LEU A 132 -2.83 -9.51 1.12
N THR A 133 -2.04 -10.57 1.29
CA THR A 133 -1.99 -11.30 2.56
C THR A 133 -0.69 -10.93 3.28
N ASN A 134 -0.84 -10.43 4.50
CA ASN A 134 0.28 -10.15 5.40
C ASN A 134 0.34 -11.18 6.50
N ILE A 135 1.57 -11.50 6.91
CA ILE A 135 1.82 -12.27 8.13
C ILE A 135 2.37 -11.33 9.20
N VAL A 136 1.86 -11.49 10.42
CA VAL A 136 2.32 -10.75 11.61
C VAL A 136 3.24 -11.66 12.40
N LEU A 137 4.48 -11.24 12.59
CA LEU A 137 5.52 -12.01 13.25
C LEU A 137 6.07 -11.27 14.46
N PRO A 138 6.41 -12.00 15.55
CA PRO A 138 7.15 -11.37 16.66
C PRO A 138 8.50 -10.86 16.16
N LYS A 139 8.91 -9.71 16.65
CA LYS A 139 10.28 -9.22 16.42
C LYS A 139 11.27 -10.07 17.19
N ASN A 140 12.44 -10.25 16.62
CA ASN A 140 13.53 -11.03 17.21
C ASN A 140 13.14 -12.49 17.46
N ALA A 141 12.24 -12.98 16.65
CA ALA A 141 11.93 -14.41 16.64
C ALA A 141 13.08 -15.19 16.00
#